data_cf2e50be238a8c324fce3b519e886cb4
#
_entry.id   cf2e50be238a8c324fce3b519e886cb4
#
_cell.length_a   1.000
_cell.length_b   1.000
_cell.length_c   1.000
_cell.angle_alpha   90.00
_cell.angle_beta   90.00
_cell.angle_gamma   90.00
#
_symmetry.space_group_name_H-M   'P 1'
#
loop_
_entity.id
_entity.type
_entity.pdbx_description
1 polymer ?
#
loop_
_entity_poly.entity_id
_entity_poly.type
_entity_poly.pdbx_seq_one_letter_code
_entity_poly.pdbx_strand_id
1 'polypeptide(L)'
;VYFSAEMESLLREYEAFCAAETERYDKRKQTKDNYVFRRKGMELPMTPSTFTWRFKKILKANDLPTDLNVHSLRHTAASLFITSGTDVGTVAGLLGHSQPSTTLDIYTHAFDKNKKAASQIMQNELEI
;
A
#
# COMPACT_ATOMS: atom_id res chain seq x y z
N VAL A 1 1.45 -1.97 12.24
CA VAL A 1 1.92 -1.82 10.86
C VAL A 1 3.44 -1.86 10.88
N TYR A 2 4.05 -2.62 9.99
CA TYR A 2 5.50 -2.73 9.85
C TYR A 2 5.93 -1.95 8.61
N PHE A 3 6.99 -1.15 8.75
CA PHE A 3 7.57 -0.35 7.66
C PHE A 3 9.01 -0.77 7.41
N SER A 4 9.50 -0.63 6.17
CA SER A 4 10.93 -0.69 5.91
C SER A 4 11.62 0.55 6.47
N ALA A 5 12.94 0.49 6.68
CA ALA A 5 13.73 1.62 7.17
C ALA A 5 13.60 2.85 6.26
N GLU A 6 13.53 2.65 4.94
CA GLU A 6 13.35 3.70 3.95
C GLU A 6 11.96 4.37 4.09
N MET A 7 10.92 3.56 4.30
CA MET A 7 9.57 4.09 4.51
C MET A 7 9.47 4.85 5.83
N GLU A 8 10.12 4.36 6.88
CA GLU A 8 10.17 5.06 8.17
C GLU A 8 10.86 6.42 8.02
N SER A 9 12.00 6.48 7.31
CA SER A 9 12.71 7.72 7.02
C SER A 9 11.83 8.72 6.28
N LEU A 10 11.16 8.26 5.23
CA LEU A 10 10.25 9.09 4.43
C LEU A 10 9.08 9.64 5.27
N LEU A 11 8.51 8.83 6.14
CA LEU A 11 7.43 9.26 7.02
C LEU A 11 7.90 10.29 8.05
N ARG A 12 9.12 10.17 8.58
CA ARG A 12 9.71 11.16 9.49
C ARG A 12 10.00 12.48 8.78
N GLU A 13 10.51 12.45 7.56
CA GLU A 13 10.69 13.65 6.73
C GLU A 13 9.34 14.34 6.47
N TYR A 14 8.31 13.56 6.16
CA TYR A 14 6.96 14.09 5.95
C TYR A 14 6.36 14.68 7.24
N GLU A 15 6.60 14.05 8.39
CA GLU A 15 6.20 14.57 9.70
C GLU A 15 6.85 15.94 9.97
N ALA A 16 8.17 16.07 9.75
CA ALA A 16 8.90 17.31 9.89
C ALA A 16 8.37 18.40 8.94
N PHE A 17 8.11 18.04 7.68
CA PHE A 17 7.48 18.94 6.71
C PHE A 17 6.09 19.41 7.19
N CYS A 18 5.26 18.51 7.69
CA CYS A 18 3.94 18.85 8.21
C CYS A 18 4.02 19.76 9.45
N ALA A 19 5.02 19.56 10.32
CA ALA A 19 5.24 20.40 11.49
C ALA A 19 5.61 21.84 11.08
N ALA A 20 6.55 21.99 10.15
CA ALA A 20 6.97 23.29 9.62
C ALA A 20 5.83 24.03 8.89
N GLU A 21 5.03 23.30 8.09
CA GLU A 21 3.85 23.88 7.43
C GLU A 21 2.78 24.31 8.45
N THR A 22 2.60 23.56 9.52
CA THR A 22 1.63 23.91 10.56
C THR A 22 2.06 25.16 11.31
N GLU A 23 3.32 25.27 11.69
CA GLU A 23 3.86 26.44 12.35
C GLU A 23 3.73 27.70 11.47
N ARG A 24 3.96 27.54 10.16
CA ARG A 24 3.90 28.63 9.18
C ARG A 24 2.49 29.18 8.96
N TYR A 25 1.47 28.32 8.95
CA TYR A 25 0.11 28.70 8.54
C TYR A 25 -0.90 28.78 9.69
N ASP A 26 -0.74 27.98 10.74
CA ASP A 26 -1.76 27.86 11.80
C ASP A 26 -1.25 28.21 13.20
N LYS A 27 0.06 28.40 13.39
CA LYS A 27 0.72 28.66 14.69
C LYS A 27 0.38 27.64 15.80
N ARG A 28 -0.27 26.53 15.45
CA ARG A 28 -0.58 25.43 16.37
C ARG A 28 0.51 24.39 16.30
N LYS A 29 0.86 23.81 17.44
CA LYS A 29 1.83 22.73 17.49
C LYS A 29 1.19 21.44 16.97
N GLN A 30 1.93 20.69 16.16
CA GLN A 30 1.55 19.35 15.77
C GLN A 30 1.47 18.45 17.01
N THR A 31 0.39 17.69 17.17
CA THR A 31 0.20 16.72 18.25
C THR A 31 0.26 15.28 17.71
N LYS A 32 0.48 14.31 18.60
CA LYS A 32 0.49 12.89 18.24
C LYS A 32 -0.85 12.37 17.70
N ASP A 33 -1.92 13.08 18.01
CA ASP A 33 -3.29 12.72 17.61
C ASP A 33 -3.69 13.25 16.24
N ASN A 34 -2.79 13.96 15.54
CA ASN A 34 -3.07 14.49 14.22
C ASN A 34 -3.07 13.37 13.16
N TYR A 35 -3.96 13.50 12.20
CA TYR A 35 -3.95 12.63 11.02
C TYR A 35 -2.65 12.77 10.24
N VAL A 36 -2.10 11.65 9.77
CA VAL A 36 -0.90 11.63 8.91
C VAL A 36 -1.16 12.47 7.65
N PHE A 37 -2.27 12.23 6.98
CA PHE A 37 -2.67 13.00 5.79
C PHE A 37 -3.82 13.95 6.13
N ARG A 38 -3.52 15.22 6.25
CA ARG A 38 -4.48 16.27 6.62
C ARG A 38 -4.57 17.37 5.58
N ARG A 39 -5.64 18.14 5.65
CA ARG A 39 -5.78 19.34 4.83
C ARG A 39 -4.85 20.42 5.34
N LYS A 40 -4.23 21.15 4.42
CA LYS A 40 -3.34 22.27 4.74
C LYS A 40 -4.05 23.29 5.64
N GLY A 41 -3.44 23.61 6.77
CA GLY A 41 -4.00 24.56 7.75
C GLY A 41 -5.22 24.07 8.51
N MET A 42 -5.54 22.77 8.47
CA MET A 42 -6.70 22.20 9.17
C MET A 42 -6.30 20.91 9.89
N GLU A 43 -6.95 20.63 11.02
CA GLU A 43 -6.82 19.35 11.75
C GLU A 43 -7.62 18.21 11.10
N LEU A 44 -8.39 18.50 10.06
CA LEU A 44 -9.25 17.55 9.38
C LEU A 44 -8.43 16.64 8.44
N PRO A 45 -8.81 15.36 8.33
CA PRO A 45 -8.14 14.45 7.42
C PRO A 45 -8.30 14.89 5.97
N MET A 46 -7.34 14.51 5.13
CA MET A 46 -7.46 14.64 3.69
C MET A 46 -8.60 13.74 3.19
N THR A 47 -9.46 14.26 2.34
CA THR A 47 -10.53 13.44 1.76
C THR A 47 -9.96 12.42 0.77
N PRO A 48 -10.56 11.22 0.66
CA PRO A 48 -10.13 10.22 -0.31
C PRO A 48 -10.10 10.75 -1.75
N SER A 49 -11.06 11.61 -2.11
CA SER A 49 -11.13 12.26 -3.42
C SER A 49 -9.91 13.16 -3.70
N THR A 50 -9.44 13.91 -2.71
CA THR A 50 -8.23 14.75 -2.84
C THR A 50 -7.00 13.88 -3.07
N PHE A 51 -6.90 12.75 -2.37
CA PHE A 51 -5.80 11.79 -2.55
C PHE A 51 -5.80 11.20 -3.96
N THR A 52 -6.95 10.72 -4.41
CA THR A 52 -7.13 10.19 -5.77
C THR A 52 -6.79 11.21 -6.84
N TRP A 53 -7.24 12.45 -6.68
CA TRP A 53 -6.95 13.53 -7.62
C TRP A 53 -5.44 13.84 -7.69
N ARG A 54 -4.76 13.91 -6.54
CA ARG A 54 -3.30 14.12 -6.50
C ARG A 54 -2.55 12.97 -7.17
N PHE A 55 -2.96 11.74 -6.91
CA PHE A 55 -2.38 10.56 -7.54
C PHE A 55 -2.51 10.62 -9.07
N LYS A 56 -3.70 10.94 -9.59
CA LYS A 56 -3.91 11.13 -11.04
C LYS A 56 -3.02 12.24 -11.63
N LYS A 57 -2.80 13.33 -10.89
CA LYS A 57 -1.86 14.38 -11.32
C LYS A 57 -0.41 13.86 -11.43
N ILE A 58 0.04 13.05 -10.49
CA ILE A 58 1.37 12.44 -10.51
C ILE A 58 1.50 11.51 -11.72
N LEU A 59 0.51 10.66 -11.95
CA LEU A 59 0.51 9.78 -13.12
C LEU A 59 0.63 10.57 -14.42
N LYS A 60 -0.19 11.60 -14.59
CA LYS A 60 -0.16 12.46 -15.78
C LYS A 60 1.15 13.20 -15.97
N ALA A 61 1.74 13.70 -14.88
CA ALA A 61 3.01 14.44 -14.93
C ALA A 61 4.22 13.56 -15.27
N ASN A 62 4.08 12.23 -15.16
CA ASN A 62 5.13 11.25 -15.45
C ASN A 62 4.78 10.34 -16.65
N ASP A 63 3.81 10.72 -17.48
CA ASP A 63 3.36 9.96 -18.65
C ASP A 63 2.97 8.51 -18.34
N LEU A 64 2.44 8.27 -17.13
CA LEU A 64 1.96 6.97 -16.68
C LEU A 64 0.48 6.78 -16.99
N PRO A 65 0.00 5.52 -17.14
CA PRO A 65 -1.41 5.23 -17.39
C PRO A 65 -2.33 5.86 -16.36
N THR A 66 -3.28 6.67 -16.80
CA THR A 66 -4.19 7.41 -15.91
C THR A 66 -5.43 6.61 -15.48
N ASP A 67 -5.61 5.40 -15.96
CA ASP A 67 -6.59 4.41 -15.47
C ASP A 67 -6.19 3.79 -14.13
N LEU A 68 -4.89 3.77 -13.81
CA LEU A 68 -4.40 3.34 -12.50
C LEU A 68 -5.03 4.14 -11.36
N ASN A 69 -5.33 3.50 -10.27
CA ASN A 69 -5.86 4.11 -9.05
C ASN A 69 -5.13 3.59 -7.81
N VAL A 70 -5.41 4.17 -6.65
CA VAL A 70 -4.75 3.77 -5.38
C VAL A 70 -5.01 2.30 -5.04
N HIS A 71 -6.18 1.77 -5.41
CA HIS A 71 -6.52 0.37 -5.24
C HIS A 71 -5.65 -0.54 -6.12
N SER A 72 -5.33 -0.09 -7.34
CA SER A 72 -4.41 -0.81 -8.23
C SER A 72 -3.02 -0.97 -7.61
N LEU A 73 -2.52 0.05 -6.88
CA LEU A 73 -1.25 -0.06 -6.15
C LEU A 73 -1.31 -1.13 -5.06
N ARG A 74 -2.42 -1.19 -4.31
CA ARG A 74 -2.64 -2.22 -3.30
C ARG A 74 -2.66 -3.62 -3.93
N HIS A 75 -3.34 -3.78 -5.06
CA HIS A 75 -3.37 -5.05 -5.80
C HIS A 75 -1.97 -5.45 -6.29
N THR A 76 -1.21 -4.49 -6.83
CA THR A 76 0.17 -4.74 -7.26
C THR A 76 1.05 -5.19 -6.10
N ALA A 77 1.00 -4.49 -4.96
CA ALA A 77 1.76 -4.85 -3.77
C ALA A 77 1.43 -6.27 -3.29
N ALA A 78 0.14 -6.60 -3.23
CA ALA A 78 -0.28 -7.93 -2.82
C ALA A 78 0.18 -9.01 -3.80
N SER A 79 0.08 -8.76 -5.13
CA SER A 79 0.59 -9.69 -6.16
C SER A 79 2.09 -9.94 -6.00
N LEU A 80 2.86 -8.89 -5.75
CA LEU A 80 4.31 -9.00 -5.52
C LEU A 80 4.63 -9.84 -4.29
N PHE A 81 3.94 -9.63 -3.16
CA PHE A 81 4.13 -10.45 -1.96
C PHE A 81 3.83 -11.93 -2.20
N ILE A 82 2.71 -12.24 -2.85
CA ILE A 82 2.32 -13.63 -3.13
C ILE A 82 3.29 -14.28 -4.11
N THR A 83 3.70 -13.58 -5.16
CA THR A 83 4.67 -14.13 -6.14
C THR A 83 6.06 -14.31 -5.55
N SER A 84 6.39 -13.56 -4.49
CA SER A 84 7.61 -13.75 -3.68
C SER A 84 7.49 -14.87 -2.64
N GLY A 85 6.38 -15.60 -2.60
CA GLY A 85 6.18 -16.74 -1.70
C GLY A 85 5.59 -16.41 -0.33
N THR A 86 5.16 -15.16 -0.10
CA THR A 86 4.48 -14.80 1.15
C THR A 86 3.08 -15.43 1.17
N ASP A 87 2.71 -16.04 2.29
CA ASP A 87 1.39 -16.67 2.43
C ASP A 87 0.25 -15.63 2.43
N VAL A 88 -0.91 -16.07 1.94
CA VAL A 88 -2.08 -15.20 1.73
C VAL A 88 -2.61 -14.59 3.02
N GLY A 89 -2.53 -15.32 4.14
CA GLY A 89 -2.98 -14.83 5.44
C GLY A 89 -2.13 -13.65 5.93
N THR A 90 -0.81 -13.77 5.80
CA THR A 90 0.13 -12.70 6.10
C THR A 90 -0.10 -11.49 5.20
N VAL A 91 -0.30 -11.69 3.89
CA VAL A 91 -0.60 -10.60 2.95
C VAL A 91 -1.92 -9.91 3.29
N ALA A 92 -2.96 -10.66 3.61
CA ALA A 92 -4.24 -10.10 4.05
C ALA A 92 -4.09 -9.25 5.31
N GLY A 93 -3.32 -9.73 6.30
CA GLY A 93 -3.00 -8.99 7.52
C GLY A 93 -2.22 -7.71 7.26
N LEU A 94 -1.19 -7.75 6.41
CA LEU A 94 -0.39 -6.58 6.02
C LEU A 94 -1.23 -5.51 5.32
N LEU A 95 -2.16 -5.93 4.48
CA LEU A 95 -3.05 -5.03 3.74
C LEU A 95 -4.26 -4.58 4.57
N GLY A 96 -4.49 -5.13 5.76
CA GLY A 96 -5.64 -4.82 6.60
C GLY A 96 -6.97 -5.29 5.99
N HIS A 97 -6.97 -6.40 5.27
CA HIS A 97 -8.20 -7.02 4.81
C HIS A 97 -8.88 -7.74 5.98
N SER A 98 -10.12 -7.40 6.26
CA SER A 98 -10.92 -8.05 7.31
C SER A 98 -11.24 -9.51 7.00
N GLN A 99 -11.19 -9.89 5.72
CA GLN A 99 -11.44 -11.25 5.25
C GLN A 99 -10.34 -11.72 4.27
N PRO A 100 -9.68 -12.86 4.53
CA PRO A 100 -8.68 -13.44 3.62
C PRO A 100 -9.24 -13.80 2.24
N SER A 101 -10.55 -14.10 2.14
CA SER A 101 -11.24 -14.39 0.87
C SER A 101 -11.09 -13.25 -0.14
N THR A 102 -11.13 -12.00 0.31
CA THR A 102 -10.91 -10.83 -0.57
C THR A 102 -9.51 -10.84 -1.20
N THR A 103 -8.51 -11.33 -0.48
CA THR A 103 -7.16 -11.49 -1.00
C THR A 103 -7.09 -12.69 -1.95
N LEU A 104 -7.80 -13.76 -1.65
CA LEU A 104 -7.84 -14.99 -2.45
C LEU A 104 -8.49 -14.78 -3.84
N ASP A 105 -9.63 -14.08 -3.89
CA ASP A 105 -10.37 -13.82 -5.14
C ASP A 105 -9.56 -12.96 -6.13
N ILE A 106 -8.72 -12.06 -5.62
CA ILE A 106 -7.88 -11.19 -6.43
C ILE A 106 -6.71 -11.96 -7.08
N TYR A 107 -6.31 -13.11 -6.48
CA TYR A 107 -5.06 -13.81 -6.82
C TYR A 107 -5.25 -15.19 -7.44
N THR A 108 -6.45 -15.53 -7.88
CA THR A 108 -6.74 -16.82 -8.55
C THR A 108 -5.75 -17.10 -9.69
N HIS A 109 -5.35 -16.06 -10.42
CA HIS A 109 -4.35 -16.16 -11.50
C HIS A 109 -2.90 -16.39 -11.03
N ALA A 110 -2.51 -15.86 -9.87
CA ALA A 110 -1.19 -16.12 -9.28
C ALA A 110 -1.09 -17.55 -8.73
N PHE A 111 -2.22 -18.10 -8.25
CA PHE A 111 -2.30 -19.49 -7.76
C PHE A 111 -2.11 -20.54 -8.85
N ASP A 112 -2.49 -20.29 -10.10
CA ASP A 112 -2.32 -21.26 -11.18
C ASP A 112 -0.84 -21.49 -11.52
N LYS A 113 0.02 -20.48 -11.38
CA LYS A 113 1.47 -20.65 -11.46
C LYS A 113 2.03 -21.47 -10.29
N ASN A 114 1.54 -21.21 -9.08
CA ASN A 114 1.98 -21.91 -7.88
C ASN A 114 1.48 -23.36 -7.84
N LYS A 115 0.30 -23.65 -8.39
CA LYS A 115 -0.21 -25.04 -8.54
C LYS A 115 0.69 -25.88 -9.45
N LYS A 116 1.18 -25.31 -10.55
CA LYS A 116 2.14 -26.01 -11.43
C LYS A 116 3.46 -26.28 -10.72
N ALA A 117 3.99 -25.30 -9.97
CA ALA A 117 5.20 -25.47 -9.19
C ALA A 117 5.03 -26.50 -8.06
N ALA A 118 3.90 -26.48 -7.35
CA ALA A 118 3.58 -27.46 -6.32
C ALA A 118 3.43 -28.89 -6.90
N SER A 119 2.82 -29.03 -8.06
CA SER A 119 2.73 -30.32 -8.77
C SER A 119 4.10 -30.86 -9.15
N GLN A 120 5.02 -29.98 -9.58
CA GLN A 120 6.39 -30.37 -9.93
C GLN A 120 7.20 -30.80 -8.70
N ILE A 121 7.05 -30.07 -7.58
CA ILE A 121 7.67 -30.43 -6.30
C ILE A 121 7.16 -31.81 -5.84
N MET A 122 5.85 -32.03 -5.88
CA MET A 122 5.24 -33.29 -5.48
C MET A 122 5.73 -34.46 -6.36
N GLN A 123 5.89 -34.20 -7.66
CA GLN A 123 6.42 -35.20 -8.61
C GLN A 123 7.88 -35.54 -8.32
N ASN A 124 8.70 -34.55 -7.97
CA ASN A 124 10.11 -34.73 -7.61
C ASN A 124 10.30 -35.43 -6.25
N GLU A 125 9.44 -35.12 -5.26
CA GLU A 125 9.49 -35.75 -3.92
C GLU A 125 8.99 -37.20 -3.91
N LEU A 126 8.10 -37.54 -4.84
CA LEU A 126 7.54 -38.89 -4.94
C LEU A 126 8.35 -39.80 -5.88
N GLU A 127 9.44 -39.30 -6.51
CA GLU A 127 10.26 -40.04 -7.48
C GLU A 127 9.46 -40.82 -8.56
N ILE A 128 8.36 -40.22 -9.06
CA ILE A 128 7.48 -40.82 -10.08
C ILE A 128 7.82 -40.23 -11.46
#